data_8d1a6fd5b9bd2e0e698a90bce059e488
#
_entry.id   8d1a6fd5b9bd2e0e698a90bce059e488
#
_cell.length_a   1.000
_cell.length_b   1.000
_cell.length_c   1.000
_cell.angle_alpha   90.00
_cell.angle_beta   90.00
_cell.angle_gamma   90.00
#
_symmetry.space_group_name_H-M   'P 1'
#
loop_
_entity.id
_entity.type
_entity.pdbx_description
1 polymer ?
#
loop_
_entity_poly.entity_id
_entity_poly.type
_entity_poly.pdbx_seq_one_letter_code
_entity_poly.pdbx_strand_id
1 'polypeptide(L)'
;NTPHKFNVNGVEIELYFSPSDNTTSKINEVIKNVNYSLEFALLSFTRDDLANNIIDKDSEFGVVARGIIEDENTTGSEFSNLYTNNVNVKSHAGIANSLHHKYLITDANVAASDPTLLTGSHNWSNNAENNSDENTLIIHDQTIANIYLQEFTQRFNELSTTNLIAFENFGINIFP
;
A
#
# COMPACT_ATOMS: atom_id res chain seq x y z
N ASN A 1 -4.39 -8.01 28.57
CA ASN A 1 -4.19 -7.27 27.31
C ASN A 1 -2.72 -6.90 27.21
N THR A 2 -2.07 -7.33 26.15
CA THR A 2 -0.70 -6.90 25.82
C THR A 2 -0.77 -5.46 25.29
N PRO A 3 0.10 -4.56 25.77
CA PRO A 3 0.16 -3.21 25.18
C PRO A 3 0.50 -3.29 23.69
N HIS A 4 -0.25 -2.56 22.87
CA HIS A 4 0.02 -2.51 21.42
C HIS A 4 0.93 -1.34 21.03
N LYS A 5 1.03 -0.31 21.88
CA LYS A 5 1.82 0.90 21.63
C LYS A 5 3.02 0.96 22.54
N PHE A 6 4.18 1.28 21.99
CA PHE A 6 5.43 1.45 22.75
C PHE A 6 6.34 2.47 22.06
N ASN A 7 7.28 3.00 22.80
CA ASN A 7 8.25 3.97 22.28
C ASN A 7 9.65 3.36 22.28
N VAL A 8 10.31 3.43 21.12
CA VAL A 8 11.70 2.97 20.96
C VAL A 8 12.55 4.16 20.53
N ASN A 9 13.36 4.68 21.45
CA ASN A 9 14.24 5.82 21.21
C ASN A 9 13.54 7.05 20.63
N GLY A 10 12.34 7.35 21.11
CA GLY A 10 11.54 8.49 20.65
C GLY A 10 10.58 8.19 19.50
N VAL A 11 10.67 7.03 18.87
CA VAL A 11 9.75 6.59 17.80
C VAL A 11 8.58 5.83 18.41
N GLU A 12 7.35 6.26 18.15
CA GLU A 12 6.14 5.50 18.49
C GLU A 12 5.99 4.34 17.51
N ILE A 13 5.75 3.14 18.07
CA ILE A 13 5.52 1.92 17.31
C ILE A 13 4.27 1.23 17.83
N GLU A 14 3.41 0.78 16.92
CA GLU A 14 2.27 -0.05 17.25
C GLU A 14 2.45 -1.46 16.66
N LEU A 15 2.00 -2.49 17.36
CA LEU A 15 2.08 -3.89 16.93
C LEU A 15 0.74 -4.58 17.15
N TYR A 16 0.21 -5.18 16.10
CA TYR A 16 -1.05 -5.92 16.09
C TYR A 16 -0.88 -7.29 15.46
N PHE A 17 -1.70 -8.24 15.90
CA PHE A 17 -1.72 -9.60 15.39
C PHE A 17 -3.13 -10.00 14.97
N SER A 18 -3.28 -10.60 13.80
CA SER A 18 -4.53 -11.29 13.46
C SER A 18 -4.45 -12.77 13.88
N PRO A 19 -5.59 -13.39 14.17
CA PRO A 19 -6.95 -12.82 14.09
C PRO A 19 -7.41 -12.08 15.36
N SER A 20 -6.55 -11.86 16.37
CA SER A 20 -6.96 -11.42 17.71
C SER A 20 -7.22 -9.92 17.85
N ASP A 21 -6.51 -9.08 17.09
CA ASP A 21 -6.40 -7.65 17.39
C ASP A 21 -7.18 -6.74 16.43
N ASN A 22 -8.04 -7.33 15.57
CA ASN A 22 -8.81 -6.57 14.59
C ASN A 22 -7.91 -5.68 13.70
N THR A 23 -6.88 -6.29 13.13
CA THR A 23 -5.78 -5.63 12.40
C THR A 23 -6.27 -4.78 11.24
N THR A 24 -7.28 -5.24 10.48
CA THR A 24 -7.89 -4.48 9.38
C THR A 24 -8.43 -3.13 9.86
N SER A 25 -9.01 -3.05 11.07
CA SER A 25 -9.46 -1.77 11.64
C SER A 25 -8.30 -0.81 11.83
N LYS A 26 -7.11 -1.30 12.21
CA LYS A 26 -5.91 -0.47 12.39
C LYS A 26 -5.35 0.02 11.05
N ILE A 27 -5.35 -0.83 10.04
CA ILE A 27 -5.03 -0.41 8.67
C ILE A 27 -5.96 0.71 8.21
N ASN A 28 -7.27 0.55 8.43
CA ASN A 28 -8.27 1.57 8.12
C ASN A 28 -8.04 2.90 8.86
N GLU A 29 -7.65 2.85 10.13
CA GLU A 29 -7.31 4.05 10.91
C GLU A 29 -6.15 4.81 10.26
N VAL A 30 -5.08 4.11 9.84
CA VAL A 30 -3.95 4.74 9.15
C VAL A 30 -4.38 5.37 7.82
N ILE A 31 -5.16 4.66 6.99
CA ILE A 31 -5.67 5.20 5.71
C ILE A 31 -6.49 6.47 5.94
N LYS A 32 -7.42 6.46 6.91
CA LYS A 32 -8.30 7.60 7.19
C LYS A 32 -7.58 8.85 7.71
N ASN A 33 -6.42 8.68 8.30
CA ASN A 33 -5.63 9.78 8.86
C ASN A 33 -4.68 10.44 7.84
N VAL A 34 -4.63 9.95 6.59
CA VAL A 34 -3.81 10.54 5.52
C VAL A 34 -4.26 11.97 5.22
N ASN A 35 -3.29 12.88 5.03
CA ASN A 35 -3.55 14.28 4.72
C ASN A 35 -2.95 14.73 3.38
N TYR A 36 -1.92 14.02 2.85
CA TYR A 36 -1.19 14.45 1.65
C TYR A 36 -0.91 13.31 0.67
N SER A 37 -0.37 12.19 1.15
CA SER A 37 -0.03 11.08 0.26
C SER A 37 -0.19 9.72 0.90
N LEU A 38 -0.53 8.75 0.07
CA LEU A 38 -0.66 7.34 0.43
C LEU A 38 -0.07 6.47 -0.66
N GLU A 39 0.93 5.67 -0.32
CA GLU A 39 1.55 4.72 -1.21
C GLU A 39 1.49 3.31 -0.63
N PHE A 40 1.10 2.32 -1.44
CA PHE A 40 1.05 0.92 -1.01
C PHE A 40 1.63 -0.05 -2.03
N ALA A 41 2.23 -1.15 -1.52
CA ALA A 41 2.65 -2.27 -2.35
C ALA A 41 2.21 -3.58 -1.68
N LEU A 42 1.38 -4.35 -2.39
CA LEU A 42 0.64 -5.48 -1.81
C LEU A 42 0.67 -6.71 -2.69
N LEU A 43 1.06 -7.86 -2.10
CA LEU A 43 0.90 -9.16 -2.73
C LEU A 43 -0.56 -9.49 -3.01
N SER A 44 -1.43 -9.30 -2.01
CA SER A 44 -2.86 -9.61 -2.13
C SER A 44 -3.69 -8.51 -1.48
N PHE A 45 -4.61 -7.96 -2.26
CA PHE A 45 -5.55 -6.92 -1.82
C PHE A 45 -6.96 -7.26 -2.31
N THR A 46 -7.79 -7.80 -1.40
CA THR A 46 -9.15 -8.27 -1.68
C THR A 46 -10.17 -7.76 -0.64
N ARG A 47 -9.88 -6.62 -0.02
CA ARG A 47 -10.70 -5.98 1.01
C ARG A 47 -11.34 -4.71 0.47
N ASP A 48 -12.63 -4.80 0.12
CA ASP A 48 -13.44 -3.68 -0.40
C ASP A 48 -13.44 -2.47 0.54
N ASP A 49 -13.50 -2.69 1.85
CA ASP A 49 -13.56 -1.62 2.85
C ASP A 49 -12.26 -0.79 2.88
N LEU A 50 -11.09 -1.43 2.70
CA LEU A 50 -9.81 -0.73 2.58
C LEU A 50 -9.69 0.01 1.25
N ALA A 51 -10.10 -0.62 0.14
CA ALA A 51 -10.07 -0.01 -1.18
C ALA A 51 -10.97 1.23 -1.26
N ASN A 52 -12.20 1.14 -0.73
CA ASN A 52 -13.13 2.26 -0.71
C ASN A 52 -12.59 3.44 0.11
N ASN A 53 -11.95 3.19 1.26
CA ASN A 53 -11.32 4.26 2.03
C ASN A 53 -10.13 4.91 1.31
N ILE A 54 -9.36 4.15 0.51
CA ILE A 54 -8.30 4.72 -0.34
C ILE A 54 -8.91 5.60 -1.44
N ILE A 55 -9.98 5.15 -2.09
CA ILE A 55 -10.69 5.91 -3.12
C ILE A 55 -11.25 7.22 -2.53
N ASP A 56 -11.88 7.13 -1.35
CA ASP A 56 -12.39 8.31 -0.65
C ASP A 56 -11.27 9.31 -0.37
N LYS A 57 -10.11 8.84 0.11
CA LYS A 57 -8.94 9.68 0.39
C LYS A 57 -8.34 10.30 -0.86
N ASP A 58 -8.18 9.55 -1.95
CA ASP A 58 -7.66 10.08 -3.22
C ASP A 58 -8.61 11.14 -3.84
N SER A 59 -9.88 11.10 -3.50
CA SER A 59 -10.88 12.11 -3.91
C SER A 59 -10.78 13.42 -3.12
N GLU A 60 -10.10 13.44 -1.98
CA GLU A 60 -9.92 14.64 -1.16
C GLU A 60 -8.92 15.60 -1.83
N PHE A 61 -9.21 16.89 -1.78
CA PHE A 61 -8.34 17.92 -2.37
C PHE A 61 -6.94 17.92 -1.72
N GLY A 62 -5.92 17.70 -2.52
CA GLY A 62 -4.52 17.73 -2.09
C GLY A 62 -3.98 16.39 -1.59
N VAL A 63 -4.78 15.33 -1.58
CA VAL A 63 -4.33 13.96 -1.30
C VAL A 63 -4.05 13.23 -2.61
N VAL A 64 -3.01 12.39 -2.61
CA VAL A 64 -2.64 11.56 -3.76
C VAL A 64 -2.40 10.13 -3.31
N ALA A 65 -3.14 9.16 -3.85
CA ALA A 65 -2.91 7.75 -3.62
C ALA A 65 -2.24 7.07 -4.82
N ARG A 66 -1.24 6.21 -4.55
CA ARG A 66 -0.57 5.39 -5.54
C ARG A 66 -0.38 3.97 -5.03
N GLY A 67 -0.52 2.97 -5.90
CA GLY A 67 -0.41 1.58 -5.48
C GLY A 67 0.25 0.64 -6.47
N ILE A 68 0.83 -0.45 -5.94
CA ILE A 68 1.27 -1.61 -6.71
C ILE A 68 0.57 -2.84 -6.13
N ILE A 69 -0.06 -3.61 -6.98
CA ILE A 69 -0.66 -4.91 -6.63
C ILE A 69 0.02 -5.98 -7.47
N GLU A 70 0.37 -7.12 -6.87
CA GLU A 70 1.10 -8.20 -7.53
C GLU A 70 0.38 -8.70 -8.80
N ASP A 71 -0.91 -9.03 -8.69
CA ASP A 71 -1.68 -9.54 -9.82
C ASP A 71 -3.10 -8.99 -9.82
N GLU A 72 -3.41 -8.21 -10.84
CA GLU A 72 -4.72 -7.62 -11.10
C GLU A 72 -5.81 -8.68 -11.36
N ASN A 73 -5.43 -9.88 -11.83
CA ASN A 73 -6.34 -10.97 -12.17
C ASN A 73 -6.64 -11.92 -11.00
N THR A 74 -6.02 -11.71 -9.84
CA THR A 74 -6.35 -12.48 -8.65
C THR A 74 -7.84 -12.34 -8.32
N THR A 75 -8.51 -13.47 -8.06
CA THR A 75 -9.94 -13.48 -7.73
C THR A 75 -10.23 -12.56 -6.54
N GLY A 76 -11.12 -11.59 -6.74
CA GLY A 76 -11.47 -10.59 -5.73
C GLY A 76 -10.45 -9.47 -5.57
N SER A 77 -9.47 -9.33 -6.49
CA SER A 77 -8.52 -8.22 -6.48
C SER A 77 -9.22 -6.87 -6.58
N GLU A 78 -8.84 -5.94 -5.70
CA GLU A 78 -9.33 -4.57 -5.70
C GLU A 78 -8.69 -3.70 -6.80
N PHE A 79 -7.79 -4.25 -7.62
CA PHE A 79 -7.14 -3.51 -8.70
C PHE A 79 -8.15 -2.78 -9.60
N SER A 80 -9.14 -3.50 -10.11
CA SER A 80 -10.14 -2.92 -11.02
C SER A 80 -11.01 -1.85 -10.34
N ASN A 81 -11.34 -2.03 -9.07
CA ASN A 81 -12.10 -1.05 -8.28
C ASN A 81 -11.28 0.25 -8.13
N LEU A 82 -10.04 0.15 -7.70
CA LEU A 82 -9.12 1.29 -7.56
C LEU A 82 -8.89 2.00 -8.90
N TYR A 83 -8.57 1.25 -9.96
CA TYR A 83 -8.26 1.77 -11.28
C TYR A 83 -9.45 2.52 -11.91
N THR A 84 -10.65 1.97 -11.83
CA THR A 84 -11.86 2.60 -12.40
C THR A 84 -12.30 3.84 -11.63
N ASN A 85 -11.88 3.98 -10.38
CA ASN A 85 -12.07 5.19 -9.57
C ASN A 85 -10.88 6.16 -9.64
N ASN A 86 -9.99 6.01 -10.65
CA ASN A 86 -8.86 6.87 -10.96
C ASN A 86 -7.71 6.88 -9.94
N VAL A 87 -7.67 5.96 -8.99
CA VAL A 87 -6.48 5.77 -8.15
C VAL A 87 -5.33 5.29 -9.03
N ASN A 88 -4.15 5.89 -8.90
CA ASN A 88 -2.98 5.56 -9.71
C ASN A 88 -2.35 4.22 -9.26
N VAL A 89 -2.99 3.12 -9.65
CA VAL A 89 -2.58 1.75 -9.31
C VAL A 89 -1.96 1.05 -10.51
N LYS A 90 -0.89 0.27 -10.27
CA LYS A 90 -0.19 -0.55 -11.29
C LYS A 90 -0.17 -2.01 -10.88
N SER A 91 -0.27 -2.88 -11.89
CA SER A 91 -0.08 -4.32 -11.72
C SER A 91 1.39 -4.69 -11.88
N HIS A 92 1.87 -5.60 -11.04
CA HIS A 92 3.19 -6.21 -11.14
C HIS A 92 3.17 -7.49 -11.98
N ALA A 93 1.99 -7.93 -12.42
CA ALA A 93 1.81 -9.14 -13.22
C ALA A 93 2.72 -9.17 -14.45
N GLY A 94 3.33 -10.33 -14.71
CA GLY A 94 4.25 -10.53 -15.83
C GLY A 94 5.71 -10.17 -15.55
N ILE A 95 6.03 -9.65 -14.37
CA ILE A 95 7.41 -9.44 -13.92
C ILE A 95 7.95 -10.77 -13.34
N ALA A 96 9.22 -11.08 -13.61
CA ALA A 96 9.80 -12.39 -13.28
C ALA A 96 9.84 -12.72 -11.78
N ASN A 97 9.96 -11.73 -10.92
CA ASN A 97 10.00 -11.89 -9.47
C ASN A 97 8.68 -11.41 -8.86
N SER A 98 8.09 -12.19 -7.95
CA SER A 98 6.86 -11.81 -7.28
C SER A 98 7.06 -10.62 -6.34
N LEU A 99 6.16 -9.65 -6.38
CA LEU A 99 6.04 -8.58 -5.40
C LEU A 99 5.42 -9.16 -4.12
N HIS A 100 6.24 -9.50 -3.14
CA HIS A 100 5.76 -10.12 -1.91
C HIS A 100 5.57 -9.12 -0.75
N HIS A 101 5.54 -7.83 -1.07
CA HIS A 101 5.36 -6.76 -0.09
C HIS A 101 3.94 -6.71 0.48
N LYS A 102 3.83 -6.16 1.68
CA LYS A 102 2.59 -5.81 2.36
C LYS A 102 2.88 -4.57 3.20
N TYR A 103 2.94 -3.40 2.55
CA TYR A 103 3.17 -2.15 3.23
C TYR A 103 2.31 -1.01 2.70
N LEU A 104 2.11 -0.04 3.57
CA LEU A 104 1.49 1.25 3.32
C LEU A 104 2.40 2.34 3.89
N ILE A 105 2.59 3.40 3.14
CA ILE A 105 3.31 4.60 3.54
C ILE A 105 2.33 5.76 3.50
N THR A 106 2.34 6.62 4.51
CA THR A 106 1.51 7.82 4.52
C THR A 106 2.35 9.04 4.83
N ASP A 107 2.08 10.14 4.11
CA ASP A 107 2.59 11.49 4.36
C ASP A 107 4.12 11.61 4.51
N ALA A 108 4.90 10.70 3.92
CA ALA A 108 6.35 10.55 4.13
C ALA A 108 7.14 11.85 3.95
N ASN A 109 6.70 12.74 3.05
CA ASN A 109 7.39 14.00 2.74
C ASN A 109 6.96 15.18 3.62
N VAL A 110 6.01 15.00 4.55
CA VAL A 110 5.43 16.08 5.37
C VAL A 110 5.60 15.77 6.85
N ALA A 111 6.73 16.16 7.43
CA ALA A 111 7.09 15.85 8.83
C ALA A 111 6.01 16.24 9.86
N ALA A 112 5.22 17.28 9.59
CA ALA A 112 4.17 17.76 10.49
C ALA A 112 2.87 16.94 10.42
N SER A 113 2.77 15.97 9.49
CA SER A 113 1.56 15.18 9.23
C SER A 113 1.65 13.73 9.72
N ASP A 114 2.52 13.43 10.67
CA ASP A 114 2.72 12.08 11.19
C ASP A 114 3.10 11.06 10.10
N PRO A 115 4.29 11.22 9.45
CA PRO A 115 4.77 10.25 8.47
C PRO A 115 4.81 8.84 9.03
N THR A 116 4.06 7.93 8.42
CA THR A 116 3.84 6.59 8.96
C THR A 116 4.18 5.51 7.94
N LEU A 117 4.87 4.47 8.40
CA LEU A 117 5.00 3.18 7.71
C LEU A 117 4.14 2.14 8.40
N LEU A 118 3.26 1.48 7.66
CA LEU A 118 2.60 0.25 8.08
C LEU A 118 3.19 -0.92 7.28
N THR A 119 3.65 -1.98 7.95
CA THR A 119 4.25 -3.15 7.30
C THR A 119 4.08 -4.41 8.14
N GLY A 120 4.30 -5.58 7.54
CA GLY A 120 4.22 -6.86 8.23
C GLY A 120 3.96 -8.02 7.28
N SER A 121 3.38 -9.10 7.80
CA SER A 121 3.01 -10.27 7.00
C SER A 121 1.55 -10.24 6.51
N HIS A 122 0.71 -9.37 7.09
CA HIS A 122 -0.74 -9.32 6.88
C HIS A 122 -1.10 -8.88 5.45
N ASN A 123 -1.63 -9.80 4.64
CA ASN A 123 -2.28 -9.47 3.37
C ASN A 123 -3.60 -8.73 3.62
N TRP A 124 -3.99 -7.84 2.73
CA TRP A 124 -5.26 -7.11 2.86
C TRP A 124 -6.42 -7.96 2.35
N SER A 125 -6.72 -9.01 3.12
CA SER A 125 -7.71 -10.03 2.78
C SER A 125 -8.47 -10.53 4.01
N ASN A 126 -9.67 -11.06 3.79
CA ASN A 126 -10.44 -11.70 4.87
C ASN A 126 -9.73 -12.92 5.47
N ASN A 127 -8.93 -13.63 4.67
CA ASN A 127 -8.17 -14.77 5.17
C ASN A 127 -7.08 -14.34 6.15
N ALA A 128 -6.34 -13.29 5.84
CA ALA A 128 -5.31 -12.76 6.72
C ALA A 128 -5.91 -12.24 8.04
N GLU A 129 -7.08 -11.58 7.98
CA GLU A 129 -7.75 -11.05 9.18
C GLU A 129 -8.28 -12.15 10.11
N ASN A 130 -8.89 -13.22 9.56
CA ASN A 130 -9.71 -14.13 10.35
C ASN A 130 -9.13 -15.53 10.50
N ASN A 131 -8.20 -15.97 9.65
CA ASN A 131 -7.77 -17.35 9.54
C ASN A 131 -6.25 -17.55 9.52
N SER A 132 -5.46 -16.48 9.60
CA SER A 132 -4.00 -16.54 9.57
C SER A 132 -3.38 -15.82 10.76
N ASP A 133 -2.30 -16.39 11.30
CA ASP A 133 -1.47 -15.75 12.31
C ASP A 133 -0.53 -14.76 11.59
N GLU A 134 -0.92 -13.50 11.54
CA GLU A 134 -0.16 -12.43 10.88
C GLU A 134 0.27 -11.35 11.89
N ASN A 135 1.25 -10.56 11.50
CA ASN A 135 1.65 -9.37 12.25
C ASN A 135 1.55 -8.10 11.40
N THR A 136 1.28 -6.98 12.07
CA THR A 136 1.30 -5.65 11.48
C THR A 136 1.98 -4.69 12.43
N LEU A 137 3.00 -4.01 11.92
CA LEU A 137 3.70 -2.91 12.59
C LEU A 137 3.25 -1.60 11.98
N ILE A 138 2.98 -0.60 12.83
CA ILE A 138 2.77 0.79 12.44
C ILE A 138 3.88 1.59 13.09
N ILE A 139 4.69 2.29 12.30
CA ILE A 139 5.89 2.99 12.75
C ILE A 139 5.75 4.46 12.37
N HIS A 140 5.72 5.33 13.37
CA HIS A 140 5.57 6.77 13.23
C HIS A 140 6.95 7.44 13.14
N ASP A 141 7.59 7.31 11.97
CA ASP A 141 8.93 7.85 11.72
C ASP A 141 9.13 8.28 10.29
N GLN A 142 9.45 9.56 10.09
CA GLN A 142 9.65 10.13 8.75
C GLN A 142 10.83 9.49 8.01
N THR A 143 11.91 9.16 8.69
CA THR A 143 13.10 8.59 8.04
C THR A 143 12.79 7.21 7.48
N ILE A 144 12.10 6.38 8.28
CA ILE A 144 11.70 5.03 7.86
C ILE A 144 10.67 5.11 6.73
N ALA A 145 9.66 5.97 6.86
CA ALA A 145 8.65 6.19 5.81
C ALA A 145 9.30 6.62 4.49
N ASN A 146 10.29 7.52 4.52
CA ASN A 146 11.02 7.96 3.34
C ASN A 146 11.90 6.86 2.70
N ILE A 147 12.49 5.97 3.48
CA ILE A 147 13.24 4.82 2.94
C ILE A 147 12.29 3.92 2.12
N TYR A 148 11.12 3.62 2.66
CA TYR A 148 10.11 2.83 1.95
C TYR A 148 9.54 3.58 0.73
N LEU A 149 9.35 4.90 0.82
CA LEU A 149 8.91 5.71 -0.32
C LEU A 149 9.91 5.68 -1.48
N GLN A 150 11.21 5.65 -1.21
CA GLN A 150 12.25 5.50 -2.24
C GLN A 150 12.15 4.12 -2.93
N GLU A 151 12.01 3.05 -2.16
CA GLU A 151 11.80 1.70 -2.69
C GLU A 151 10.52 1.64 -3.54
N PHE A 152 9.39 2.11 -3.00
CA PHE A 152 8.12 2.19 -3.72
C PHE A 152 8.27 2.93 -5.05
N THR A 153 8.88 4.12 -5.02
CA THR A 153 9.04 4.98 -6.20
C THR A 153 9.87 4.28 -7.29
N GLN A 154 10.93 3.58 -6.90
CA GLN A 154 11.74 2.79 -7.84
C GLN A 154 10.89 1.70 -8.49
N ARG A 155 10.20 0.86 -7.71
CA ARG A 155 9.34 -0.21 -8.24
C ARG A 155 8.22 0.35 -9.12
N PHE A 156 7.57 1.40 -8.66
CA PHE A 156 6.48 2.03 -9.40
C PHE A 156 6.93 2.57 -10.76
N ASN A 157 8.13 3.12 -10.86
CA ASN A 157 8.71 3.64 -12.10
C ASN A 157 9.18 2.51 -13.03
N GLU A 158 9.72 1.42 -12.51
CA GLU A 158 10.10 0.22 -13.29
C GLU A 158 8.91 -0.34 -14.08
N LEU A 159 7.73 -0.42 -13.46
CA LEU A 159 6.49 -0.87 -14.11
C LEU A 159 6.05 0.05 -15.26
N SER A 160 6.34 1.35 -15.20
CA SER A 160 6.05 2.28 -16.30
C SER A 160 6.98 2.05 -17.50
N THR A 161 8.25 1.81 -17.23
CA THR A 161 9.27 1.55 -18.28
C THR A 161 9.02 0.21 -18.98
N THR A 162 8.61 -0.82 -18.25
CA THR A 162 8.32 -2.14 -18.82
C THR A 162 7.14 -2.07 -19.79
N ASN A 163 6.10 -1.31 -19.48
CA ASN A 163 4.96 -1.11 -20.38
C ASN A 163 5.36 -0.42 -21.69
N LEU A 164 6.24 0.58 -21.65
CA LEU A 164 6.76 1.26 -22.86
C LEU A 164 7.55 0.30 -23.77
N ILE A 165 8.40 -0.54 -23.20
CA ILE A 165 9.17 -1.56 -23.96
C ILE A 165 8.24 -2.58 -24.59
N ALA A 166 7.17 -2.99 -23.93
CA ALA A 166 6.17 -3.90 -24.50
C ALA A 166 5.48 -3.28 -25.73
N PHE A 167 5.13 -1.99 -25.70
CA PHE A 167 4.54 -1.29 -26.85
C PHE A 167 5.51 -1.19 -28.04
N GLU A 168 6.79 -0.92 -27.80
CA GLU A 168 7.82 -0.89 -28.86
C GLU A 168 7.98 -2.25 -29.54
N ASN A 169 7.93 -3.35 -28.78
CA ASN A 169 8.04 -4.71 -29.30
C ASN A 169 6.83 -5.16 -30.15
N PHE A 170 5.66 -4.52 -29.98
CA PHE A 170 4.47 -4.77 -30.80
C PHE A 170 4.40 -3.91 -32.09
N GLY A 171 5.44 -3.13 -32.40
CA GLY A 171 5.51 -2.35 -33.64
C GLY A 171 4.51 -1.20 -33.72
N ILE A 172 3.96 -0.76 -32.61
CA ILE A 172 3.10 0.41 -32.56
C ILE A 172 4.01 1.64 -32.44
N ASN A 173 4.34 2.25 -33.57
CA ASN A 173 4.99 3.56 -33.60
C ASN A 173 4.01 4.61 -33.10
N ILE A 174 4.17 5.06 -31.86
CA ILE A 174 3.51 6.27 -31.37
C ILE A 174 4.40 7.44 -31.83
N PHE A 175 4.07 8.03 -32.97
CA PHE A 175 4.64 9.33 -33.34
C PHE A 175 3.95 10.44 -32.56
N PRO A 176 4.71 11.48 -32.16
CA PRO A 176 4.22 12.59 -31.37
C PRO A 176 3.20 13.44 -32.09
#